data_eb67dded648fcc39321a5c9e7d034273
#
_entry.id   eb67dded648fcc39321a5c9e7d034273
#
_cell.length_a   1.000
_cell.length_b   1.000
_cell.length_c   1.000
_cell.angle_alpha   90.00
_cell.angle_beta   90.00
_cell.angle_gamma   90.00
#
_symmetry.space_group_name_H-M   'P 1'
#
loop_
_entity.id
_entity.type
_entity.pdbx_description
1 polymer ?
#
loop_
_entity_poly.entity_id
_entity_poly.type
_entity_poly.pdbx_seq_one_letter_code
_entity_poly.pdbx_strand_id
1 'polypeptide(L)'
;MAAHKCTDNVHAKQKGINHMKNFIDFHEDISISELDELLALAEDLKEKTKAGIPHPILAGKSLGMIFSKSSTRTRVAFEVGMYQLGGQALFLSANDIQIGRGETIHDTAQVLSRMLDGIMIRTFSHRDVVDLAKYGTIPVINGLTDDQHPTQALADLLTIKEYKGSLKGLKLCYVGDGNNVANSLLQACAKAGMHISVASPASHTCPSFYVEQAQKDAAVTGSRVVMTTDPIAAAKDADVVYTDTWTSMGQESEKAERVAVFKDYQVNRELMSHAAKDAIFLHCLPAYRGYEVTEEIIDSPCSVVFDEAENRLHAHKAILVHCLG
;
A
#
# COMPACT_ATOMS: atom_id res chain seq x y z
N MET A 1 35.82 -44.61 -39.84
CA MET A 1 34.51 -43.94 -39.97
C MET A 1 33.58 -44.55 -38.95
N ALA A 2 33.41 -43.92 -37.82
CA ALA A 2 32.42 -44.28 -36.79
C ALA A 2 31.78 -43.02 -36.28
N ALA A 3 30.52 -42.78 -36.65
CA ALA A 3 29.70 -41.68 -36.23
C ALA A 3 29.22 -41.92 -34.80
N HIS A 4 29.60 -41.05 -33.87
CA HIS A 4 29.03 -40.98 -32.53
C HIS A 4 27.65 -40.32 -32.61
N LYS A 5 26.61 -41.09 -32.33
CA LYS A 5 25.25 -40.57 -32.02
C LYS A 5 25.26 -39.97 -30.62
N CYS A 6 25.10 -38.67 -30.56
CA CYS A 6 24.78 -37.96 -29.35
C CYS A 6 23.27 -38.16 -29.08
N THR A 7 22.94 -38.91 -28.05
CA THR A 7 21.54 -39.08 -27.62
C THR A 7 21.19 -37.98 -26.63
N ASP A 8 20.36 -37.06 -27.10
CA ASP A 8 19.73 -36.01 -26.30
C ASP A 8 18.78 -36.64 -25.26
N ASN A 9 19.19 -36.59 -24.02
CA ASN A 9 18.31 -36.86 -22.88
C ASN A 9 17.94 -35.52 -22.22
N VAL A 10 17.02 -34.80 -22.85
CA VAL A 10 16.40 -33.63 -22.27
C VAL A 10 15.30 -34.10 -21.30
N HIS A 11 15.66 -34.29 -20.05
CA HIS A 11 14.67 -34.37 -18.98
C HIS A 11 14.06 -32.99 -18.78
N ALA A 12 12.97 -32.73 -19.46
CA ALA A 12 12.08 -31.60 -19.17
C ALA A 12 11.51 -31.82 -17.76
N LYS A 13 12.13 -31.25 -16.75
CA LYS A 13 11.44 -30.95 -15.49
C LYS A 13 10.33 -29.97 -15.83
N GLN A 14 9.08 -30.41 -15.87
CA GLN A 14 7.91 -29.57 -15.72
C GLN A 14 8.02 -28.88 -14.35
N LYS A 15 8.65 -27.70 -14.32
CA LYS A 15 8.42 -26.73 -13.26
C LYS A 15 6.96 -26.36 -13.39
N GLY A 16 6.16 -26.64 -12.36
CA GLY A 16 4.86 -26.01 -12.19
C GLY A 16 5.04 -24.53 -12.42
N ILE A 17 4.13 -23.91 -13.16
CA ILE A 17 4.11 -22.47 -13.37
C ILE A 17 3.82 -21.88 -11.99
N ASN A 18 4.89 -21.54 -11.26
CA ASN A 18 4.78 -20.69 -10.09
C ASN A 18 4.40 -19.33 -10.66
N HIS A 19 3.13 -18.95 -10.56
CA HIS A 19 2.70 -17.61 -10.90
C HIS A 19 3.49 -16.65 -10.01
N MET A 20 4.33 -15.83 -10.62
CA MET A 20 5.07 -14.76 -9.98
C MET A 20 4.05 -13.83 -9.31
N LYS A 21 4.16 -13.68 -7.99
CA LYS A 21 3.23 -12.89 -7.20
C LYS A 21 3.74 -11.45 -7.09
N ASN A 22 3.10 -10.53 -7.79
CA ASN A 22 3.32 -9.10 -7.62
C ASN A 22 2.46 -8.55 -6.47
N PHE A 23 2.74 -7.34 -6.04
CA PHE A 23 1.89 -6.54 -5.16
C PHE A 23 1.83 -5.11 -5.67
N ILE A 24 1.01 -4.86 -6.69
CA ILE A 24 0.88 -3.56 -7.38
C ILE A 24 -0.38 -2.84 -6.93
N ASP A 25 -1.50 -3.58 -6.83
CA ASP A 25 -2.77 -3.10 -6.28
C ASP A 25 -3.56 -4.25 -5.63
N PHE A 26 -4.65 -3.89 -4.92
CA PHE A 26 -5.49 -4.89 -4.26
C PHE A 26 -6.46 -5.59 -5.19
N HIS A 27 -6.91 -4.93 -6.27
CA HIS A 27 -7.96 -5.49 -7.13
C HIS A 27 -7.46 -6.68 -7.95
N GLU A 28 -6.30 -6.51 -8.61
CA GLU A 28 -5.77 -7.49 -9.55
C GLU A 28 -4.87 -8.55 -8.86
N ASP A 29 -4.05 -8.12 -7.89
CA ASP A 29 -2.97 -8.98 -7.38
C ASP A 29 -3.36 -9.82 -6.16
N ILE A 30 -4.42 -9.45 -5.42
CA ILE A 30 -4.74 -10.08 -4.13
C ILE A 30 -6.18 -10.58 -4.14
N SER A 31 -6.37 -11.87 -3.96
CA SER A 31 -7.69 -12.48 -3.67
C SER A 31 -8.12 -12.17 -2.23
N ILE A 32 -9.41 -12.38 -1.93
CA ILE A 32 -9.95 -12.19 -0.56
C ILE A 32 -9.22 -13.11 0.43
N SER A 33 -8.99 -14.38 0.05
CA SER A 33 -8.28 -15.33 0.93
C SER A 33 -6.80 -14.94 1.13
N GLU A 34 -6.13 -14.44 0.10
CA GLU A 34 -4.74 -13.97 0.22
C GLU A 34 -4.64 -12.72 1.10
N LEU A 35 -5.65 -11.85 1.11
CA LEU A 35 -5.68 -10.72 2.04
C LEU A 35 -5.75 -11.19 3.49
N ASP A 36 -6.60 -12.16 3.81
CA ASP A 36 -6.69 -12.74 5.15
C ASP A 36 -5.37 -13.41 5.57
N GLU A 37 -4.74 -14.15 4.66
CA GLU A 37 -3.42 -14.77 4.88
C GLU A 37 -2.32 -13.72 5.11
N LEU A 38 -2.30 -12.63 4.34
CA LEU A 38 -1.35 -11.53 4.50
C LEU A 38 -1.50 -10.83 5.85
N LEU A 39 -2.73 -10.57 6.28
CA LEU A 39 -3.00 -9.95 7.57
C LEU A 39 -2.60 -10.87 8.72
N ALA A 40 -2.94 -12.15 8.65
CA ALA A 40 -2.54 -13.13 9.67
C ALA A 40 -1.01 -13.29 9.74
N LEU A 41 -0.33 -13.30 8.59
CA LEU A 41 1.13 -13.34 8.54
C LEU A 41 1.76 -12.07 9.13
N ALA A 42 1.18 -10.89 8.86
CA ALA A 42 1.67 -9.63 9.41
C ALA A 42 1.55 -9.61 10.95
N GLU A 43 0.45 -10.13 11.50
CA GLU A 43 0.24 -10.30 12.94
C GLU A 43 1.30 -11.24 13.56
N ASP A 44 1.49 -12.42 13.00
CA ASP A 44 2.50 -13.40 13.46
C ASP A 44 3.92 -12.81 13.42
N LEU A 45 4.28 -12.12 12.33
CA LEU A 45 5.60 -11.48 12.20
C LEU A 45 5.77 -10.29 13.19
N LYS A 46 4.69 -9.59 13.54
CA LYS A 46 4.69 -8.55 14.56
C LYS A 46 4.93 -9.16 15.95
N GLU A 47 4.19 -10.21 16.29
CA GLU A 47 4.35 -10.93 17.56
C GLU A 47 5.77 -11.48 17.73
N LYS A 48 6.30 -12.17 16.71
CA LYS A 48 7.69 -12.66 16.71
C LYS A 48 8.70 -11.55 16.92
N THR A 49 8.50 -10.40 16.26
CA THR A 49 9.40 -9.24 16.41
C THR A 49 9.37 -8.71 17.84
N LYS A 50 8.18 -8.52 18.43
CA LYS A 50 8.03 -8.05 19.81
C LYS A 50 8.57 -9.04 20.85
N ALA A 51 8.50 -10.34 20.56
CA ALA A 51 9.04 -11.40 21.39
C ALA A 51 10.55 -11.62 21.19
N GLY A 52 11.21 -10.93 20.25
CA GLY A 52 12.63 -11.13 19.91
C GLY A 52 12.92 -12.49 19.26
N ILE A 53 11.91 -13.14 18.66
CA ILE A 53 12.05 -14.45 18.00
C ILE A 53 12.58 -14.24 16.58
N PRO A 54 13.76 -14.79 16.22
CA PRO A 54 14.29 -14.72 14.87
C PRO A 54 13.37 -15.43 13.85
N HIS A 55 13.16 -14.79 12.69
CA HIS A 55 12.30 -15.33 11.63
C HIS A 55 12.91 -15.09 10.22
N PRO A 56 14.09 -15.67 9.92
CA PRO A 56 14.85 -15.42 8.69
C PRO A 56 14.27 -16.17 7.49
N ILE A 57 13.00 -15.93 7.16
CA ILE A 57 12.24 -16.62 6.11
C ILE A 57 12.81 -16.36 4.72
N LEU A 58 13.40 -15.18 4.50
CA LEU A 58 13.99 -14.75 3.23
C LEU A 58 15.52 -14.78 3.24
N ALA A 59 16.12 -15.72 4.00
CA ALA A 59 17.57 -15.85 4.06
C ALA A 59 18.18 -16.02 2.65
N GLY A 60 19.15 -15.15 2.32
CA GLY A 60 19.85 -15.16 1.02
C GLY A 60 19.11 -14.44 -0.11
N LYS A 61 17.89 -13.90 0.13
CA LYS A 61 17.15 -13.10 -0.86
C LYS A 61 17.61 -11.65 -0.90
N SER A 62 17.52 -11.05 -2.07
CA SER A 62 17.87 -9.66 -2.33
C SER A 62 16.69 -8.86 -2.93
N LEU A 63 16.42 -7.69 -2.36
CA LEU A 63 15.40 -6.75 -2.82
C LEU A 63 16.05 -5.48 -3.36
N GLY A 64 15.80 -5.12 -4.62
CA GLY A 64 16.12 -3.80 -5.14
C GLY A 64 15.02 -2.79 -4.82
N MET A 65 15.36 -1.69 -4.16
CA MET A 65 14.39 -0.66 -3.79
C MET A 65 14.63 0.60 -4.61
N ILE A 66 13.84 0.81 -5.67
CA ILE A 66 13.95 1.98 -6.56
C ILE A 66 13.13 3.14 -5.98
N PHE A 67 13.78 4.29 -5.76
CA PHE A 67 13.15 5.49 -5.22
C PHE A 67 13.32 6.68 -6.17
N SER A 68 12.21 7.12 -6.78
CA SER A 68 12.08 8.40 -7.48
C SER A 68 11.51 9.50 -6.57
N LYS A 69 10.80 9.09 -5.50
CA LYS A 69 10.25 9.98 -4.45
C LYS A 69 10.86 9.61 -3.10
N SER A 70 11.32 10.59 -2.33
CA SER A 70 11.84 10.39 -0.98
C SER A 70 10.81 9.79 -0.03
N SER A 71 11.25 8.95 0.90
CA SER A 71 10.40 8.42 1.97
C SER A 71 11.22 7.82 3.09
N THR A 72 11.06 8.34 4.30
CA THR A 72 11.66 7.76 5.51
C THR A 72 10.97 6.45 5.88
N ARG A 73 9.64 6.47 6.02
CA ARG A 73 8.85 5.31 6.48
C ARG A 73 8.95 4.10 5.56
N THR A 74 8.73 4.29 4.26
CA THR A 74 8.83 3.20 3.27
C THR A 74 10.23 2.61 3.25
N ARG A 75 11.27 3.45 3.22
CA ARG A 75 12.65 3.00 3.19
C ARG A 75 12.99 2.19 4.44
N VAL A 76 12.77 2.75 5.63
CA VAL A 76 13.09 2.06 6.89
C VAL A 76 12.31 0.76 7.04
N ALA A 77 11.00 0.75 6.70
CA ALA A 77 10.18 -0.44 6.84
C ALA A 77 10.63 -1.59 5.91
N PHE A 78 11.02 -1.31 4.67
CA PHE A 78 11.53 -2.35 3.76
C PHE A 78 12.96 -2.78 4.10
N GLU A 79 13.88 -1.85 4.43
CA GLU A 79 15.26 -2.20 4.83
C GLU A 79 15.27 -3.05 6.10
N VAL A 80 14.58 -2.60 7.15
CA VAL A 80 14.48 -3.33 8.41
C VAL A 80 13.70 -4.63 8.24
N GLY A 81 12.61 -4.61 7.44
CA GLY A 81 11.83 -5.81 7.13
C GLY A 81 12.66 -6.89 6.47
N MET A 82 13.41 -6.57 5.40
CA MET A 82 14.33 -7.51 4.76
C MET A 82 15.42 -8.03 5.71
N TYR A 83 16.00 -7.15 6.52
CA TYR A 83 17.00 -7.54 7.52
C TYR A 83 16.43 -8.55 8.53
N GLN A 84 15.24 -8.28 9.10
CA GLN A 84 14.59 -9.18 10.06
C GLN A 84 14.19 -10.52 9.45
N LEU A 85 13.87 -10.53 8.14
CA LEU A 85 13.58 -11.74 7.38
C LEU A 85 14.84 -12.47 6.88
N GLY A 86 16.05 -12.00 7.22
CA GLY A 86 17.33 -12.64 6.85
C GLY A 86 17.79 -12.34 5.43
N GLY A 87 17.11 -11.47 4.71
CA GLY A 87 17.46 -11.01 3.37
C GLY A 87 18.23 -9.69 3.38
N GLN A 88 18.50 -9.15 2.20
CA GLN A 88 19.19 -7.88 2.00
C GLN A 88 18.37 -6.94 1.10
N ALA A 89 18.26 -5.68 1.49
CA ALA A 89 17.69 -4.61 0.68
C ALA A 89 18.79 -3.71 0.13
N LEU A 90 18.68 -3.34 -1.15
CA LEU A 90 19.57 -2.39 -1.82
C LEU A 90 18.79 -1.12 -2.13
N PHE A 91 19.21 0.00 -1.56
CA PHE A 91 18.62 1.30 -1.88
C PHE A 91 19.14 1.81 -3.22
N LEU A 92 18.25 2.01 -4.17
CA LEU A 92 18.52 2.45 -5.53
C LEU A 92 17.80 3.79 -5.77
N SER A 93 18.54 4.90 -5.57
CA SER A 93 18.00 6.23 -5.89
C SER A 93 17.90 6.39 -7.41
N ALA A 94 16.73 6.81 -7.91
CA ALA A 94 16.56 7.07 -9.35
C ALA A 94 17.53 8.14 -9.89
N ASN A 95 18.04 9.02 -9.03
CA ASN A 95 19.05 10.01 -9.39
C ASN A 95 20.44 9.39 -9.61
N ASP A 96 20.70 8.20 -9.04
CA ASP A 96 22.02 7.55 -9.06
C ASP A 96 22.07 6.37 -10.05
N ILE A 97 20.90 5.87 -10.48
CA ILE A 97 20.77 4.78 -11.46
C ILE A 97 20.36 5.29 -12.85
N GLN A 98 20.38 4.42 -13.85
CA GLN A 98 20.21 4.83 -15.26
C GLN A 98 18.74 5.10 -15.67
N ILE A 99 17.75 4.62 -14.93
CA ILE A 99 16.32 4.95 -15.14
C ILE A 99 16.10 6.47 -15.23
N GLY A 100 16.73 7.25 -14.33
CA GLY A 100 16.66 8.72 -14.34
C GLY A 100 17.48 9.37 -15.47
N ARG A 101 18.21 8.59 -16.27
CA ARG A 101 19.15 9.06 -17.31
C ARG A 101 18.84 8.51 -18.71
N GLY A 102 17.62 8.00 -18.91
CA GLY A 102 17.13 7.56 -20.22
C GLY A 102 17.22 6.07 -20.51
N GLU A 103 17.65 5.22 -19.55
CA GLU A 103 17.45 3.77 -19.66
C GLU A 103 15.97 3.44 -19.62
N THR A 104 15.53 2.54 -20.50
CA THR A 104 14.13 2.15 -20.56
C THR A 104 13.74 1.27 -19.36
N ILE A 105 12.46 1.33 -18.93
CA ILE A 105 11.94 0.44 -17.90
C ILE A 105 12.11 -1.04 -18.32
N HIS A 106 11.97 -1.33 -19.61
CA HIS A 106 12.21 -2.67 -20.15
C HIS A 106 13.63 -3.17 -19.86
N ASP A 107 14.65 -2.38 -20.16
CA ASP A 107 16.05 -2.79 -20.02
C ASP A 107 16.43 -2.91 -18.54
N THR A 108 15.98 -1.96 -17.71
CA THR A 108 16.12 -2.03 -16.25
C THR A 108 15.49 -3.30 -15.69
N ALA A 109 14.24 -3.64 -16.08
CA ALA A 109 13.56 -4.85 -15.64
C ALA A 109 14.35 -6.12 -16.03
N GLN A 110 14.84 -6.17 -17.28
CA GLN A 110 15.62 -7.31 -17.78
C GLN A 110 16.96 -7.48 -17.05
N VAL A 111 17.65 -6.39 -16.73
CA VAL A 111 18.92 -6.44 -16.01
C VAL A 111 18.72 -6.82 -14.55
N LEU A 112 17.82 -6.13 -13.83
CA LEU A 112 17.61 -6.36 -12.41
C LEU A 112 17.03 -7.75 -12.13
N SER A 113 16.19 -8.29 -13.01
CA SER A 113 15.66 -9.66 -12.90
C SER A 113 16.74 -10.76 -12.92
N ARG A 114 17.95 -10.46 -13.38
CA ARG A 114 19.06 -11.42 -13.40
C ARG A 114 19.96 -11.30 -12.17
N MET A 115 19.74 -10.31 -11.33
CA MET A 115 20.61 -9.98 -10.19
C MET A 115 19.90 -10.00 -8.86
N LEU A 116 18.56 -9.80 -8.85
CA LEU A 116 17.75 -9.65 -7.66
C LEU A 116 16.65 -10.71 -7.59
N ASP A 117 16.08 -10.91 -6.41
CA ASP A 117 14.92 -11.79 -6.18
C ASP A 117 13.59 -11.03 -6.24
N GLY A 118 13.61 -9.71 -6.11
CA GLY A 118 12.43 -8.85 -6.22
C GLY A 118 12.77 -7.38 -6.35
N ILE A 119 11.81 -6.59 -6.80
CA ILE A 119 11.91 -5.13 -6.92
C ILE A 119 10.78 -4.47 -6.14
N MET A 120 11.11 -3.52 -5.28
CA MET A 120 10.16 -2.54 -4.77
C MET A 120 10.43 -1.20 -5.48
N ILE A 121 9.39 -0.52 -5.93
CA ILE A 121 9.51 0.78 -6.57
C ILE A 121 8.58 1.81 -5.94
N ARG A 122 9.10 3.00 -5.66
CA ARG A 122 8.35 4.19 -5.25
C ARG A 122 8.63 5.31 -6.24
N THR A 123 7.64 5.62 -7.06
CA THR A 123 7.78 6.50 -8.22
C THR A 123 6.56 7.42 -8.38
N PHE A 124 6.52 8.20 -9.44
CA PHE A 124 5.37 9.00 -9.85
C PHE A 124 4.41 8.18 -10.70
N SER A 125 4.88 7.69 -11.82
CA SER A 125 4.08 6.97 -12.82
C SER A 125 3.72 5.56 -12.36
N HIS A 126 2.44 5.26 -12.28
CA HIS A 126 1.95 3.89 -12.05
C HIS A 126 2.33 2.94 -13.19
N ARG A 127 2.41 3.47 -14.41
CA ARG A 127 2.84 2.74 -15.59
C ARG A 127 4.22 2.12 -15.45
N ASP A 128 5.15 2.80 -14.77
CA ASP A 128 6.51 2.29 -14.57
C ASP A 128 6.50 0.99 -13.74
N VAL A 129 5.61 0.91 -12.74
CA VAL A 129 5.44 -0.29 -11.89
C VAL A 129 4.87 -1.44 -12.71
N VAL A 130 3.83 -1.18 -13.49
CA VAL A 130 3.20 -2.17 -14.38
C VAL A 130 4.18 -2.66 -15.44
N ASP A 131 4.96 -1.77 -16.05
CA ASP A 131 5.94 -2.14 -17.07
C ASP A 131 7.14 -2.90 -16.47
N LEU A 132 7.60 -2.59 -15.25
CA LEU A 132 8.59 -3.42 -14.54
C LEU A 132 8.07 -4.85 -14.33
N ALA A 133 6.84 -5.01 -13.87
CA ALA A 133 6.23 -6.33 -13.68
C ALA A 133 6.01 -7.07 -14.99
N LYS A 134 5.67 -6.36 -16.06
CA LYS A 134 5.44 -6.93 -17.39
C LYS A 134 6.71 -7.44 -18.05
N TYR A 135 7.82 -6.70 -17.92
CA TYR A 135 9.07 -7.01 -18.61
C TYR A 135 10.08 -7.75 -17.73
N GLY A 136 9.89 -7.73 -16.40
CA GLY A 136 10.70 -8.48 -15.45
C GLY A 136 10.28 -9.95 -15.34
N THR A 137 11.13 -10.73 -14.66
CA THR A 137 10.88 -12.15 -14.33
C THR A 137 10.97 -12.41 -12.83
N ILE A 138 10.93 -11.35 -12.03
CA ILE A 138 10.92 -11.35 -10.57
C ILE A 138 9.76 -10.50 -10.06
N PRO A 139 9.25 -10.75 -8.85
CA PRO A 139 8.16 -9.98 -8.26
C PRO A 139 8.42 -8.48 -8.19
N VAL A 140 7.37 -7.70 -8.42
CA VAL A 140 7.37 -6.24 -8.28
C VAL A 140 6.37 -5.81 -7.21
N ILE A 141 6.85 -4.95 -6.31
CA ILE A 141 6.07 -4.39 -5.19
C ILE A 141 5.93 -2.89 -5.41
N ASN A 142 4.68 -2.41 -5.42
CA ASN A 142 4.37 -0.99 -5.50
C ASN A 142 4.53 -0.33 -4.11
N GLY A 143 5.64 0.35 -3.89
CA GLY A 143 5.89 1.11 -2.66
C GLY A 143 5.11 2.42 -2.56
N LEU A 144 4.72 2.99 -3.67
CA LEU A 144 3.80 4.13 -3.91
C LEU A 144 3.93 4.61 -5.36
N THR A 145 2.82 4.98 -5.96
CA THR A 145 2.74 5.80 -7.18
C THR A 145 1.79 6.99 -6.96
N ASP A 146 1.60 7.83 -7.97
CA ASP A 146 0.58 8.89 -7.93
C ASP A 146 -0.84 8.30 -7.90
N ASP A 147 -1.03 7.08 -8.37
CA ASP A 147 -2.32 6.41 -8.46
C ASP A 147 -2.65 5.52 -7.26
N GLN A 148 -1.63 4.87 -6.66
CA GLN A 148 -1.83 3.81 -5.66
C GLN A 148 -0.75 3.83 -4.56
N HIS A 149 -1.16 3.44 -3.33
CA HIS A 149 -0.28 3.16 -2.20
C HIS A 149 -0.70 1.88 -1.45
N PRO A 150 -0.66 0.70 -2.11
CA PRO A 150 -1.24 -0.52 -1.56
C PRO A 150 -0.54 -1.00 -0.28
N THR A 151 0.77 -0.78 -0.16
CA THR A 151 1.53 -1.15 1.04
C THR A 151 1.12 -0.35 2.28
N GLN A 152 0.62 0.88 2.12
CA GLN A 152 0.00 1.65 3.20
C GLN A 152 -1.36 1.05 3.56
N ALA A 153 -2.23 0.84 2.58
CA ALA A 153 -3.57 0.33 2.83
C ALA A 153 -3.57 -1.04 3.55
N LEU A 154 -2.57 -1.91 3.30
CA LEU A 154 -2.43 -3.15 4.07
C LEU A 154 -2.08 -2.88 5.54
N ALA A 155 -1.21 -1.90 5.82
CA ALA A 155 -0.89 -1.50 7.19
C ALA A 155 -2.08 -0.86 7.91
N ASP A 156 -2.90 -0.11 7.17
CA ASP A 156 -4.13 0.48 7.68
C ASP A 156 -5.12 -0.61 8.09
N LEU A 157 -5.36 -1.60 7.22
CA LEU A 157 -6.22 -2.75 7.55
C LEU A 157 -5.71 -3.54 8.76
N LEU A 158 -4.39 -3.76 8.86
CA LEU A 158 -3.78 -4.42 10.02
C LEU A 158 -4.06 -3.62 11.30
N THR A 159 -3.87 -2.30 11.27
CA THR A 159 -4.12 -1.41 12.41
C THR A 159 -5.59 -1.42 12.82
N ILE A 160 -6.50 -1.31 11.86
CA ILE A 160 -7.93 -1.37 12.12
C ILE A 160 -8.30 -2.72 12.77
N LYS A 161 -7.77 -3.82 12.25
CA LYS A 161 -8.01 -5.16 12.80
C LYS A 161 -7.52 -5.30 14.23
N GLU A 162 -6.35 -4.75 14.57
CA GLU A 162 -5.82 -4.75 15.93
C GLU A 162 -6.71 -3.99 16.93
N TYR A 163 -7.25 -2.84 16.53
CA TYR A 163 -8.09 -2.01 17.41
C TYR A 163 -9.55 -2.44 17.47
N LYS A 164 -10.08 -3.03 16.39
CA LYS A 164 -11.50 -3.39 16.27
C LYS A 164 -11.78 -4.90 16.30
N GLY A 165 -10.73 -5.73 16.25
CA GLY A 165 -10.83 -7.20 16.31
C GLY A 165 -11.28 -7.86 15.00
N SER A 166 -12.03 -7.17 14.16
CA SER A 166 -12.51 -7.66 12.85
C SER A 166 -12.60 -6.51 11.86
N LEU A 167 -12.50 -6.82 10.56
CA LEU A 167 -12.66 -5.82 9.49
C LEU A 167 -14.08 -5.84 8.91
N LYS A 168 -14.66 -7.04 8.75
CA LYS A 168 -15.92 -7.22 8.06
C LYS A 168 -17.05 -6.44 8.71
N GLY A 169 -17.73 -5.63 7.90
CA GLY A 169 -18.88 -4.83 8.31
C GLY A 169 -18.55 -3.49 8.96
N LEU A 170 -17.28 -3.23 9.31
CA LEU A 170 -16.84 -1.91 9.77
C LEU A 170 -16.99 -0.87 8.67
N LYS A 171 -17.12 0.38 9.05
CA LYS A 171 -17.19 1.53 8.15
C LYS A 171 -15.95 2.41 8.30
N LEU A 172 -15.21 2.59 7.21
CA LEU A 172 -14.18 3.61 7.09
C LEU A 172 -14.74 4.85 6.40
N CYS A 173 -14.50 6.01 6.98
CA CYS A 173 -14.72 7.31 6.36
C CYS A 173 -13.38 7.93 5.99
N TYR A 174 -13.13 8.17 4.71
CA TYR A 174 -12.01 8.96 4.23
C TYR A 174 -12.50 10.38 3.90
N VAL A 175 -11.76 11.39 4.37
CA VAL A 175 -12.08 12.81 4.14
C VAL A 175 -10.86 13.52 3.58
N GLY A 176 -10.96 14.09 2.38
CA GLY A 176 -9.85 14.82 1.74
C GLY A 176 -9.76 14.62 0.25
N ASP A 177 -8.55 14.61 -0.27
CA ASP A 177 -8.26 14.47 -1.70
C ASP A 177 -8.50 13.02 -2.19
N GLY A 178 -9.13 12.87 -3.33
CA GLY A 178 -9.28 11.56 -4.02
C GLY A 178 -7.96 11.07 -4.62
N ASN A 179 -6.93 11.00 -3.79
CA ASN A 179 -5.56 10.68 -4.16
C ASN A 179 -5.25 9.17 -4.16
N ASN A 180 -3.97 8.81 -4.30
CA ASN A 180 -3.49 7.44 -4.32
C ASN A 180 -3.80 6.64 -3.03
N VAL A 181 -3.84 7.29 -1.87
CA VAL A 181 -4.22 6.65 -0.59
C VAL A 181 -5.71 6.31 -0.61
N ALA A 182 -6.56 7.27 -1.00
CA ALA A 182 -7.99 7.04 -1.14
C ALA A 182 -8.31 5.92 -2.14
N ASN A 183 -7.62 5.90 -3.30
CA ASN A 183 -7.78 4.85 -4.30
C ASN A 183 -7.44 3.45 -3.74
N SER A 184 -6.34 3.34 -3.01
CA SER A 184 -5.94 2.06 -2.39
C SER A 184 -6.86 1.65 -1.26
N LEU A 185 -7.35 2.58 -0.44
CA LEU A 185 -8.34 2.31 0.61
C LEU A 185 -9.67 1.85 0.04
N LEU A 186 -10.13 2.40 -1.11
CA LEU A 186 -11.33 1.93 -1.82
C LEU A 186 -11.24 0.44 -2.12
N GLN A 187 -10.15 -0.01 -2.75
CA GLN A 187 -9.94 -1.41 -3.11
C GLN A 187 -9.75 -2.29 -1.86
N ALA A 188 -8.90 -1.87 -0.93
CA ALA A 188 -8.55 -2.64 0.27
C ALA A 188 -9.76 -2.87 1.18
N CYS A 189 -10.55 -1.81 1.48
CA CYS A 189 -11.76 -1.92 2.27
C CYS A 189 -12.82 -2.80 1.60
N ALA A 190 -13.04 -2.60 0.29
CA ALA A 190 -14.01 -3.41 -0.45
C ALA A 190 -13.66 -4.90 -0.40
N LYS A 191 -12.38 -5.24 -0.58
CA LYS A 191 -11.87 -6.61 -0.54
C LYS A 191 -11.92 -7.21 0.87
N ALA A 192 -11.67 -6.41 1.91
CA ALA A 192 -11.77 -6.82 3.31
C ALA A 192 -13.22 -6.93 3.83
N GLY A 193 -14.23 -6.61 3.01
CA GLY A 193 -15.63 -6.59 3.43
C GLY A 193 -15.99 -5.42 4.35
N MET A 194 -15.18 -4.36 4.37
CA MET A 194 -15.44 -3.10 5.06
C MET A 194 -16.26 -2.17 4.16
N HIS A 195 -17.18 -1.44 4.75
CA HIS A 195 -17.83 -0.31 4.08
C HIS A 195 -16.86 0.86 4.00
N ILE A 196 -16.86 1.60 2.91
CA ILE A 196 -16.06 2.80 2.76
C ILE A 196 -16.92 3.97 2.23
N SER A 197 -16.77 5.13 2.85
CA SER A 197 -17.32 6.40 2.37
C SER A 197 -16.17 7.37 2.16
N VAL A 198 -16.03 7.89 0.94
CA VAL A 198 -15.01 8.89 0.58
C VAL A 198 -15.70 10.23 0.36
N ALA A 199 -15.34 11.22 1.17
CA ALA A 199 -15.78 12.62 1.03
C ALA A 199 -14.65 13.45 0.44
N SER A 200 -14.85 13.96 -0.77
CA SER A 200 -13.90 14.83 -1.48
C SER A 200 -14.63 15.97 -2.18
N PRO A 201 -13.97 17.14 -2.38
CA PRO A 201 -14.50 18.18 -3.26
C PRO A 201 -14.80 17.59 -4.65
N ALA A 202 -15.84 18.07 -5.33
CA ALA A 202 -16.24 17.56 -6.65
C ALA A 202 -15.13 17.65 -7.71
N SER A 203 -14.20 18.59 -7.56
CA SER A 203 -13.03 18.76 -8.44
C SER A 203 -11.86 17.83 -8.10
N HIS A 204 -11.90 17.12 -6.97
CA HIS A 204 -10.79 16.30 -6.44
C HIS A 204 -11.28 14.92 -5.98
N THR A 205 -12.22 14.34 -6.68
CA THR A 205 -12.75 13.01 -6.39
C THR A 205 -11.83 11.91 -6.95
N CYS A 206 -11.92 10.70 -6.38
CA CYS A 206 -11.19 9.55 -6.91
C CYS A 206 -11.58 9.29 -8.37
N PRO A 207 -10.64 8.86 -9.23
CA PRO A 207 -10.93 8.45 -10.59
C PRO A 207 -11.97 7.32 -10.62
N SER A 208 -12.94 7.40 -11.54
CA SER A 208 -14.04 6.42 -11.65
C SER A 208 -13.54 4.97 -11.80
N PHE A 209 -12.40 4.80 -12.46
CA PHE A 209 -11.76 3.50 -12.64
C PHE A 209 -11.54 2.76 -11.31
N TYR A 210 -10.98 3.41 -10.28
CA TYR A 210 -10.74 2.79 -8.96
C TYR A 210 -12.04 2.59 -8.18
N VAL A 211 -12.99 3.51 -8.32
CA VAL A 211 -14.32 3.37 -7.71
C VAL A 211 -15.05 2.14 -8.27
N GLU A 212 -15.03 1.95 -9.58
CA GLU A 212 -15.67 0.81 -10.26
C GLU A 212 -15.02 -0.54 -9.86
N GLN A 213 -13.69 -0.58 -9.75
CA GLN A 213 -12.98 -1.76 -9.25
C GLN A 213 -13.41 -2.10 -7.82
N ALA A 214 -13.40 -1.11 -6.93
CA ALA A 214 -13.84 -1.29 -5.56
C ALA A 214 -15.31 -1.73 -5.45
N GLN A 215 -16.19 -1.21 -6.31
CA GLN A 215 -17.60 -1.63 -6.37
C GLN A 215 -17.77 -3.09 -6.82
N LYS A 216 -16.92 -3.58 -7.73
CA LYS A 216 -16.90 -5.00 -8.12
C LYS A 216 -16.49 -5.90 -6.95
N ASP A 217 -15.41 -5.54 -6.23
CA ASP A 217 -14.97 -6.28 -5.06
C ASP A 217 -16.01 -6.23 -3.92
N ALA A 218 -16.62 -5.05 -3.71
CA ALA A 218 -17.70 -4.86 -2.74
C ALA A 218 -18.95 -5.72 -3.03
N ALA A 219 -19.29 -5.93 -4.30
CA ALA A 219 -20.38 -6.82 -4.68
C ALA A 219 -20.13 -8.28 -4.26
N VAL A 220 -18.87 -8.72 -4.22
CA VAL A 220 -18.46 -10.06 -3.78
C VAL A 220 -18.51 -10.18 -2.26
N THR A 221 -17.99 -9.17 -1.55
CA THR A 221 -17.86 -9.21 -0.07
C THR A 221 -19.12 -8.76 0.67
N GLY A 222 -20.06 -8.11 -0.02
CA GLY A 222 -21.28 -7.51 0.56
C GLY A 222 -21.01 -6.16 1.22
N SER A 223 -19.86 -5.53 0.99
CA SER A 223 -19.54 -4.20 1.47
C SER A 223 -20.18 -3.09 0.60
N ARG A 224 -20.01 -1.84 1.00
CA ARG A 224 -20.56 -0.68 0.28
C ARG A 224 -19.49 0.36 0.05
N VAL A 225 -19.45 0.90 -1.17
CA VAL A 225 -18.58 2.00 -1.59
C VAL A 225 -19.43 3.22 -1.86
N VAL A 226 -19.21 4.30 -1.14
CA VAL A 226 -19.98 5.55 -1.25
C VAL A 226 -19.03 6.71 -1.55
N MET A 227 -19.30 7.45 -2.60
CA MET A 227 -18.62 8.71 -2.93
C MET A 227 -19.55 9.87 -2.64
N THR A 228 -19.08 10.89 -1.95
CA THR A 228 -19.86 12.08 -1.59
C THR A 228 -19.01 13.33 -1.54
N THR A 229 -19.65 14.50 -1.56
CA THR A 229 -19.01 15.79 -1.28
C THR A 229 -19.32 16.30 0.14
N ASP A 230 -20.08 15.53 0.94
CA ASP A 230 -20.48 15.89 2.30
C ASP A 230 -19.66 15.06 3.32
N PRO A 231 -18.66 15.68 3.99
CA PRO A 231 -17.82 14.98 4.97
C PRO A 231 -18.61 14.51 6.22
N ILE A 232 -19.66 15.25 6.62
CA ILE A 232 -20.49 14.88 7.77
C ILE A 232 -21.31 13.61 7.43
N ALA A 233 -21.92 13.56 6.25
CA ALA A 233 -22.64 12.38 5.81
C ALA A 233 -21.72 11.15 5.68
N ALA A 234 -20.47 11.36 5.23
CA ALA A 234 -19.47 10.29 5.16
C ALA A 234 -19.06 9.80 6.56
N ALA A 235 -18.84 10.71 7.51
CA ALA A 235 -18.39 10.40 8.87
C ALA A 235 -19.46 9.72 9.73
N LYS A 236 -20.73 9.89 9.39
CA LYS A 236 -21.85 9.36 10.20
C LYS A 236 -21.68 7.87 10.48
N ASP A 237 -21.64 7.53 11.77
CA ASP A 237 -21.49 6.15 12.28
C ASP A 237 -20.25 5.40 11.75
N ALA A 238 -19.18 6.12 11.37
CA ALA A 238 -17.94 5.51 10.93
C ALA A 238 -17.13 4.97 12.11
N ASP A 239 -16.63 3.73 11.99
CA ASP A 239 -15.74 3.09 12.98
C ASP A 239 -14.31 3.62 12.88
N VAL A 240 -13.96 4.10 11.70
CA VAL A 240 -12.63 4.63 11.36
C VAL A 240 -12.78 5.92 10.58
N VAL A 241 -12.07 6.97 11.00
CA VAL A 241 -11.94 8.22 10.24
C VAL A 241 -10.50 8.34 9.77
N TYR A 242 -10.33 8.55 8.47
CA TYR A 242 -9.04 8.64 7.80
C TYR A 242 -8.93 9.95 7.03
N THR A 243 -7.78 10.59 7.07
CA THR A 243 -7.42 11.68 6.15
C THR A 243 -5.97 11.58 5.71
N ASP A 244 -5.62 12.29 4.67
CA ASP A 244 -4.25 12.45 4.17
C ASP A 244 -4.00 13.91 3.81
N THR A 245 -2.73 14.27 3.62
CA THR A 245 -2.34 15.63 3.25
C THR A 245 -3.09 16.12 2.01
N TRP A 246 -3.56 17.36 2.07
CA TRP A 246 -4.23 17.99 0.93
C TRP A 246 -3.29 18.33 -0.22
N THR A 247 -1.99 18.38 0.05
CA THR A 247 -0.95 18.69 -0.95
C THR A 247 0.08 17.58 -0.95
N SER A 248 0.00 16.71 -1.95
CA SER A 248 0.94 15.61 -2.11
C SER A 248 2.32 16.09 -2.58
N MET A 249 3.33 15.23 -2.46
CA MET A 249 4.69 15.49 -2.95
C MET A 249 4.67 15.78 -4.45
N GLY A 250 5.23 16.92 -4.84
CA GLY A 250 5.25 17.42 -6.23
C GLY A 250 4.13 18.42 -6.55
N GLN A 251 3.22 18.69 -5.62
CA GLN A 251 2.10 19.64 -5.77
C GLN A 251 2.28 20.90 -4.92
N GLU A 252 3.48 21.19 -4.41
CA GLU A 252 3.75 22.26 -3.47
C GLU A 252 3.38 23.65 -4.02
N SER A 253 3.44 23.84 -5.34
CA SER A 253 3.03 25.07 -6.02
C SER A 253 1.52 25.34 -5.97
N GLU A 254 0.70 24.31 -5.77
CA GLU A 254 -0.78 24.37 -5.72
C GLU A 254 -1.30 24.57 -4.29
N LYS A 255 -0.42 24.61 -3.29
CA LYS A 255 -0.78 24.56 -1.86
C LYS A 255 -1.86 25.59 -1.46
N ALA A 256 -1.72 26.83 -1.90
CA ALA A 256 -2.67 27.90 -1.50
C ALA A 256 -4.08 27.66 -2.09
N GLU A 257 -4.17 27.22 -3.33
CA GLU A 257 -5.43 26.88 -4.00
C GLU A 257 -6.07 25.65 -3.33
N ARG A 258 -5.29 24.61 -3.08
CA ARG A 258 -5.76 23.37 -2.44
C ARG A 258 -6.29 23.63 -1.03
N VAL A 259 -5.60 24.45 -0.22
CA VAL A 259 -6.09 24.84 1.11
C VAL A 259 -7.46 25.54 1.03
N ALA A 260 -7.68 26.39 0.05
CA ALA A 260 -8.97 27.06 -0.13
C ALA A 260 -10.09 26.07 -0.52
N VAL A 261 -9.78 25.08 -1.37
CA VAL A 261 -10.73 24.05 -1.82
C VAL A 261 -11.08 23.07 -0.70
N PHE A 262 -10.09 22.66 0.09
CA PHE A 262 -10.24 21.61 1.10
C PHE A 262 -10.61 22.11 2.51
N LYS A 263 -10.75 23.40 2.75
CA LYS A 263 -10.99 23.99 4.08
C LYS A 263 -12.16 23.36 4.85
N ASP A 264 -13.21 22.91 4.14
CA ASP A 264 -14.40 22.29 4.72
C ASP A 264 -14.26 20.77 4.87
N TYR A 265 -13.09 20.21 4.54
CA TYR A 265 -12.74 18.79 4.62
C TYR A 265 -11.69 18.51 5.72
N GLN A 266 -11.57 19.39 6.70
CA GLN A 266 -10.69 19.18 7.85
C GLN A 266 -11.30 18.20 8.83
N VAL A 267 -10.50 17.20 9.25
CA VAL A 267 -10.88 16.34 10.38
C VAL A 267 -10.65 17.09 11.69
N ASN A 268 -11.73 17.41 12.37
CA ASN A 268 -11.79 18.14 13.61
C ASN A 268 -12.79 17.51 14.60
N ARG A 269 -12.98 18.10 15.76
CA ARG A 269 -13.90 17.59 16.80
C ARG A 269 -15.34 17.47 16.30
N GLU A 270 -15.82 18.43 15.52
CA GLU A 270 -17.18 18.41 14.99
C GLU A 270 -17.38 17.19 14.08
N LEU A 271 -16.50 17.01 13.09
CA LEU A 271 -16.56 15.84 12.20
C LEU A 271 -16.47 14.52 12.96
N MET A 272 -15.53 14.41 13.90
CA MET A 272 -15.37 13.18 14.72
C MET A 272 -16.59 12.92 15.60
N SER A 273 -17.37 13.95 16.00
CA SER A 273 -18.57 13.77 16.80
C SER A 273 -19.71 13.03 16.07
N HIS A 274 -19.65 12.94 14.74
CA HIS A 274 -20.60 12.17 13.91
C HIS A 274 -20.20 10.73 13.71
N ALA A 275 -18.94 10.36 13.99
CA ALA A 275 -18.46 8.99 13.94
C ALA A 275 -18.95 8.15 15.13
N ALA A 276 -18.70 6.86 15.12
CA ALA A 276 -18.98 5.98 16.24
C ALA A 276 -18.22 6.45 17.50
N LYS A 277 -18.77 6.20 18.68
CA LYS A 277 -18.20 6.69 19.96
C LYS A 277 -16.77 6.17 20.21
N ASP A 278 -16.46 4.99 19.71
CA ASP A 278 -15.17 4.31 19.79
C ASP A 278 -14.40 4.40 18.48
N ALA A 279 -14.75 5.35 17.60
CA ALA A 279 -14.06 5.54 16.34
C ALA A 279 -12.58 5.86 16.55
N ILE A 280 -11.73 5.26 15.73
CA ILE A 280 -10.30 5.54 15.69
C ILE A 280 -9.97 6.49 14.52
N PHE A 281 -8.89 7.28 14.70
CA PHE A 281 -8.38 8.18 13.69
C PHE A 281 -7.06 7.66 13.11
N LEU A 282 -6.94 7.61 11.78
CA LEU A 282 -5.76 7.21 11.02
C LEU A 282 -5.28 8.31 10.07
N HIS A 283 -3.98 8.31 9.81
CA HIS A 283 -3.29 9.19 8.85
C HIS A 283 -1.92 8.62 8.50
N CYS A 284 -1.64 8.38 7.23
CA CYS A 284 -0.39 7.75 6.77
C CYS A 284 0.89 8.55 7.05
N LEU A 285 0.79 9.77 7.55
CA LEU A 285 1.88 10.71 7.81
C LEU A 285 2.77 11.01 6.58
N PRO A 286 3.36 12.22 6.48
CA PRO A 286 3.34 13.31 7.47
C PRO A 286 2.01 14.04 7.49
N ALA A 287 1.59 14.54 8.66
CA ALA A 287 0.36 15.32 8.83
C ALA A 287 0.68 16.81 9.04
N TYR A 288 -0.19 17.66 8.51
CA TYR A 288 -0.09 19.12 8.69
C TYR A 288 -1.21 19.61 9.61
N ARG A 289 -0.88 19.71 10.90
CA ARG A 289 -1.81 20.23 11.94
C ARG A 289 -2.33 21.61 11.57
N GLY A 290 -3.67 21.76 11.68
CA GLY A 290 -4.36 22.98 11.28
C GLY A 290 -4.76 23.03 9.80
N TYR A 291 -4.34 22.05 8.98
CA TYR A 291 -4.79 21.84 7.61
C TYR A 291 -5.79 20.67 7.56
N GLU A 292 -5.39 19.51 7.10
CA GLU A 292 -6.28 18.35 6.94
C GLU A 292 -6.79 17.76 8.26
N VAL A 293 -6.08 17.99 9.35
CA VAL A 293 -6.46 17.56 10.70
C VAL A 293 -6.08 18.61 11.75
N THR A 294 -6.90 18.73 12.79
CA THR A 294 -6.57 19.57 13.95
C THR A 294 -5.59 18.85 14.88
N GLU A 295 -4.75 19.63 15.58
CA GLU A 295 -3.83 19.12 16.62
C GLU A 295 -4.61 18.32 17.68
N GLU A 296 -5.78 18.83 18.07
CA GLU A 296 -6.66 18.20 19.04
C GLU A 296 -7.04 16.74 18.67
N ILE A 297 -7.22 16.44 17.39
CA ILE A 297 -7.60 15.08 16.95
C ILE A 297 -6.38 14.20 16.77
N ILE A 298 -5.34 14.65 16.07
CA ILE A 298 -4.18 13.81 15.79
C ILE A 298 -3.38 13.44 17.05
N ASP A 299 -3.42 14.28 18.08
CA ASP A 299 -2.73 14.07 19.36
C ASP A 299 -3.68 13.52 20.46
N SER A 300 -4.92 13.13 20.10
CA SER A 300 -5.91 12.57 21.01
C SER A 300 -5.75 11.07 21.24
N PRO A 301 -6.41 10.51 22.27
CA PRO A 301 -6.41 9.06 22.51
C PRO A 301 -7.08 8.22 21.42
N CYS A 302 -7.93 8.82 20.56
CA CYS A 302 -8.51 8.09 19.43
C CYS A 302 -7.58 8.00 18.22
N SER A 303 -6.48 8.75 18.21
CA SER A 303 -5.49 8.73 17.15
C SER A 303 -4.53 7.54 17.32
N VAL A 304 -4.45 6.71 16.29
CA VAL A 304 -3.59 5.52 16.28
C VAL A 304 -2.50 5.60 15.19
N VAL A 305 -2.18 6.82 14.75
CA VAL A 305 -1.27 7.09 13.63
C VAL A 305 0.16 6.55 13.82
N PHE A 306 0.63 6.41 15.06
CA PHE A 306 1.97 5.86 15.31
C PHE A 306 1.97 4.34 15.29
N ASP A 307 0.90 3.68 15.75
CA ASP A 307 0.71 2.23 15.61
C ASP A 307 0.51 1.86 14.13
N GLU A 308 -0.23 2.68 13.38
CA GLU A 308 -0.34 2.59 11.92
C GLU A 308 1.04 2.69 11.24
N ALA A 309 1.86 3.64 11.67
CA ALA A 309 3.23 3.79 11.15
C ALA A 309 4.13 2.59 11.52
N GLU A 310 4.03 2.02 12.73
CA GLU A 310 4.71 0.78 13.13
C GLU A 310 4.25 -0.39 12.24
N ASN A 311 2.96 -0.50 12.01
CA ASN A 311 2.37 -1.59 11.22
C ASN A 311 2.84 -1.61 9.75
N ARG A 312 3.40 -0.50 9.25
CA ARG A 312 4.12 -0.49 7.97
C ARG A 312 5.24 -1.53 7.93
N LEU A 313 6.01 -1.68 9.01
CA LEU A 313 7.08 -2.68 9.09
C LEU A 313 6.51 -4.10 8.95
N HIS A 314 5.44 -4.40 9.66
CA HIS A 314 4.89 -5.75 9.72
C HIS A 314 4.12 -6.13 8.45
N ALA A 315 3.33 -5.20 7.90
CA ALA A 315 2.67 -5.35 6.61
C ALA A 315 3.69 -5.54 5.47
N HIS A 316 4.77 -4.74 5.45
CA HIS A 316 5.82 -4.88 4.43
C HIS A 316 6.53 -6.23 4.55
N LYS A 317 6.78 -6.76 5.76
CA LYS A 317 7.33 -8.12 5.92
C LYS A 317 6.40 -9.18 5.35
N ALA A 318 5.10 -9.07 5.60
CA ALA A 318 4.13 -10.01 5.03
C ALA A 318 4.11 -9.95 3.49
N ILE A 319 4.12 -8.76 2.90
CA ILE A 319 4.22 -8.57 1.44
C ILE A 319 5.52 -9.19 0.90
N LEU A 320 6.65 -8.94 1.56
CA LEU A 320 7.94 -9.51 1.16
C LEU A 320 7.93 -11.04 1.16
N VAL A 321 7.38 -11.65 2.20
CA VAL A 321 7.24 -13.12 2.27
C VAL A 321 6.27 -13.63 1.21
N HIS A 322 5.15 -12.94 0.96
CA HIS A 322 4.17 -13.31 -0.07
C HIS A 322 4.78 -13.30 -1.48
N CYS A 323 5.62 -12.29 -1.77
CA CYS A 323 6.20 -12.11 -3.10
C CYS A 323 7.49 -12.93 -3.32
N LEU A 324 8.36 -13.05 -2.31
CA LEU A 324 9.72 -13.59 -2.44
C LEU A 324 9.91 -14.94 -1.75
N GLY A 325 8.98 -15.37 -0.92
CA GLY A 325 9.02 -16.59 -0.11
C GLY A 325 8.77 -17.91 -0.86
#